data_e25b08fe132d2067f92b30fb0e35011f
#
_entry.id   e25b08fe132d2067f92b30fb0e35011f
#
_cell.length_a   1.000
_cell.length_b   1.000
_cell.length_c   1.000
_cell.angle_alpha   90.00
_cell.angle_beta   90.00
_cell.angle_gamma   90.00
#
_symmetry.space_group_name_H-M   'P 1'
#
loop_
_entity.id
_entity.type
_entity.pdbx_description
1 polymer ?
#
loop_
_entity_poly.entity_id
_entity_poly.type
_entity_poly.pdbx_seq_one_letter_code
_entity_poly.pdbx_strand_id
1 'polypeptide(L)'
;MELKNMTIEELETRMDELKGSIDSPEIDTEEKVAELRDSIEAVKAELENRKAIEAEKAEIRQAIAEEEVKTEIVEKIEAEERKKPTMNEIRNSKEYIDAFAEYIKSENDAECRALLSENATNGTVPIPELVYDIVKTAWEREGIIARVRKAYIKGNLKVGFEISGTDAIIHTEGGAAIDPETLVLGTVELIPQSIKKAVQLSDEVYDLRGEAFLRYIYDELVYRIAKKAADTLVAKIATAGTASTTTAVGVPAIVSTTASLGLVASAISQLSDEAENPAIIMNKATWAAFKSAQYAASYPVDPFEGLPVLFNNSLHSLTAATTGDTWMIVGDLDHGALMNFPAGEDITIKFDDVTYKKQDLIEVFGRQFVAMGVVAPQAFVNIKK
;
A
#
# COMPACT_ATOMS: atom_id res chain seq x y z
N MET A 1 12.56 66.49 -19.85
CA MET A 1 12.63 65.25 -19.07
C MET A 1 11.23 64.76 -18.83
N GLU A 2 10.96 63.49 -19.04
CA GLU A 2 9.60 62.96 -18.78
C GLU A 2 9.40 62.83 -17.27
N LEU A 3 8.36 63.51 -16.75
CA LEU A 3 7.99 63.50 -15.31
C LEU A 3 7.84 62.09 -14.75
N LYS A 4 7.53 61.12 -15.60
CA LYS A 4 7.39 59.70 -15.25
C LYS A 4 8.67 59.01 -14.77
N ASN A 5 9.86 59.59 -15.01
CA ASN A 5 11.13 58.98 -14.64
C ASN A 5 11.79 59.63 -13.41
N MET A 6 11.15 60.66 -12.80
CA MET A 6 11.65 61.41 -11.65
C MET A 6 11.25 60.75 -10.34
N THR A 7 12.09 60.81 -9.32
CA THR A 7 11.75 60.38 -7.95
C THR A 7 10.83 61.38 -7.25
N ILE A 8 10.22 61.01 -6.11
CA ILE A 8 9.37 61.92 -5.32
C ILE A 8 10.15 63.17 -4.89
N GLU A 9 11.38 63.02 -4.45
CA GLU A 9 12.27 64.11 -4.04
C GLU A 9 12.59 65.04 -5.21
N GLU A 10 12.83 64.50 -6.40
CA GLU A 10 13.07 65.27 -7.62
C GLU A 10 11.80 66.01 -8.08
N LEU A 11 10.62 65.43 -7.94
CA LEU A 11 9.34 66.05 -8.24
C LEU A 11 9.00 67.17 -7.24
N GLU A 12 9.31 67.00 -5.95
CA GLU A 12 9.18 68.05 -4.92
C GLU A 12 10.15 69.22 -5.19
N THR A 13 11.39 68.92 -5.50
CA THR A 13 12.36 69.95 -5.90
C THR A 13 11.91 70.70 -7.13
N ARG A 14 11.40 69.97 -8.14
CA ARG A 14 10.88 70.58 -9.36
C ARG A 14 9.62 71.46 -9.12
N MET A 15 8.78 71.03 -8.19
CA MET A 15 7.63 71.82 -7.77
C MET A 15 8.05 73.15 -7.12
N ASP A 16 9.08 73.10 -6.28
CA ASP A 16 9.56 74.31 -5.61
C ASP A 16 10.30 75.24 -6.57
N GLU A 17 11.06 74.70 -7.54
CA GLU A 17 11.64 75.54 -8.64
C GLU A 17 10.55 76.24 -9.46
N LEU A 18 9.45 75.51 -9.82
CA LEU A 18 8.35 76.08 -10.57
C LEU A 18 7.57 77.14 -9.77
N LYS A 19 7.40 76.96 -8.46
CA LYS A 19 6.84 77.97 -7.56
C LYS A 19 7.73 79.20 -7.43
N GLY A 20 9.05 79.01 -7.34
CA GLY A 20 10.02 80.11 -7.29
C GLY A 20 10.08 80.98 -8.59
N SER A 21 9.76 80.36 -9.71
CA SER A 21 9.72 81.09 -11.00
C SER A 21 8.43 81.93 -11.23
N ILE A 22 7.39 81.80 -10.36
CA ILE A 22 6.17 82.60 -10.43
C ILE A 22 6.50 84.10 -10.24
N ASP A 23 7.43 84.47 -9.37
CA ASP A 23 7.80 85.80 -9.03
C ASP A 23 8.95 86.33 -9.92
N SER A 24 9.33 85.58 -10.96
CA SER A 24 10.38 86.03 -11.88
C SER A 24 9.87 87.04 -12.92
N PRO A 25 10.66 88.15 -13.15
CA PRO A 25 10.24 89.19 -14.10
C PRO A 25 10.27 88.74 -15.57
N GLU A 26 10.61 87.51 -15.88
CA GLU A 26 10.58 86.89 -17.21
C GLU A 26 9.18 86.39 -17.65
N ILE A 27 8.23 86.35 -16.74
CA ILE A 27 6.86 85.84 -16.98
C ILE A 27 5.89 87.00 -17.12
N ASP A 28 5.96 87.65 -18.26
CA ASP A 28 5.21 88.86 -18.55
C ASP A 28 4.10 88.69 -19.60
N THR A 29 3.84 87.42 -19.99
CA THR A 29 2.79 87.13 -20.98
C THR A 29 1.83 86.11 -20.46
N GLU A 30 0.53 86.31 -20.81
CA GLU A 30 -0.59 85.40 -20.38
C GLU A 30 -0.37 83.93 -20.80
N GLU A 31 0.31 83.68 -21.96
CA GLU A 31 0.66 82.33 -22.44
C GLU A 31 1.72 81.68 -21.55
N LYS A 32 2.75 82.39 -21.08
CA LYS A 32 3.76 81.84 -20.17
C LYS A 32 3.22 81.49 -18.77
N VAL A 33 2.24 82.26 -18.31
CA VAL A 33 1.54 82.01 -17.06
C VAL A 33 0.67 80.76 -17.18
N ALA A 34 0.03 80.55 -18.33
CA ALA A 34 -0.73 79.34 -18.61
C ALA A 34 0.17 78.09 -18.67
N GLU A 35 1.31 78.13 -19.39
CA GLU A 35 2.29 77.01 -19.47
C GLU A 35 2.90 76.67 -18.09
N LEU A 36 3.16 77.67 -17.26
CA LEU A 36 3.68 77.47 -15.91
C LEU A 36 2.61 76.77 -15.03
N ARG A 37 1.36 77.22 -15.14
CA ARG A 37 0.24 76.61 -14.42
C ARG A 37 0.05 75.14 -14.82
N ASP A 38 0.04 74.85 -16.10
CA ASP A 38 -0.12 73.50 -16.63
C ASP A 38 1.06 72.62 -16.17
N SER A 39 2.29 73.16 -16.13
CA SER A 39 3.47 72.43 -15.63
C SER A 39 3.38 72.15 -14.14
N ILE A 40 2.93 73.06 -13.32
CA ILE A 40 2.72 72.90 -11.88
C ILE A 40 1.60 71.84 -11.63
N GLU A 41 0.52 71.90 -12.40
CA GLU A 41 -0.60 70.96 -12.27
C GLU A 41 -0.17 69.53 -12.66
N ALA A 42 0.64 69.38 -13.71
CA ALA A 42 1.21 68.10 -14.13
C ALA A 42 2.16 67.48 -13.09
N VAL A 43 3.08 68.30 -12.52
CA VAL A 43 4.01 67.83 -11.46
C VAL A 43 3.25 67.51 -10.20
N LYS A 44 2.20 68.28 -9.83
CA LYS A 44 1.37 67.99 -8.67
C LYS A 44 0.60 66.70 -8.82
N ALA A 45 0.01 66.45 -9.99
CA ALA A 45 -0.73 65.22 -10.28
C ALA A 45 0.17 63.98 -10.21
N GLU A 46 1.43 64.05 -10.76
CA GLU A 46 2.39 62.97 -10.71
C GLU A 46 2.88 62.71 -9.28
N LEU A 47 3.08 63.76 -8.49
CA LEU A 47 3.51 63.67 -7.10
C LEU A 47 2.43 63.02 -6.21
N GLU A 48 1.14 63.39 -6.39
CA GLU A 48 0.03 62.74 -5.70
C GLU A 48 -0.09 61.25 -6.09
N ASN A 49 0.07 60.93 -7.38
CA ASN A 49 0.02 59.57 -7.87
C ASN A 49 1.15 58.71 -7.25
N ARG A 50 2.38 59.26 -7.18
CA ARG A 50 3.52 58.57 -6.57
C ARG A 50 3.36 58.35 -5.07
N LYS A 51 2.82 59.34 -4.35
CA LYS A 51 2.55 59.22 -2.92
C LYS A 51 1.47 58.19 -2.65
N ALA A 52 0.44 58.08 -3.51
CA ALA A 52 -0.58 57.05 -3.42
C ALA A 52 -0.02 55.63 -3.64
N ILE A 53 0.85 55.48 -4.67
CA ILE A 53 1.51 54.19 -4.94
C ILE A 53 2.45 53.80 -3.78
N GLU A 54 3.11 54.73 -3.16
CA GLU A 54 4.01 54.44 -2.03
C GLU A 54 3.23 54.09 -0.76
N ALA A 55 2.07 54.71 -0.52
CA ALA A 55 1.15 54.35 0.54
C ALA A 55 0.58 52.90 0.32
N GLU A 56 0.16 52.59 -0.91
CA GLU A 56 -0.34 51.24 -1.25
C GLU A 56 0.76 50.17 -1.08
N LYS A 57 2.01 50.46 -1.49
CA LYS A 57 3.16 49.59 -1.24
C LYS A 57 3.45 49.39 0.25
N ALA A 58 3.23 50.43 1.07
CA ALA A 58 3.42 50.33 2.51
C ALA A 58 2.32 49.43 3.15
N GLU A 59 1.06 49.59 2.70
CA GLU A 59 -0.04 48.70 3.14
C GLU A 59 0.22 47.25 2.75
N ILE A 60 0.67 46.99 1.51
CA ILE A 60 1.01 45.63 1.06
C ILE A 60 2.15 45.05 1.89
N ARG A 61 3.21 45.84 2.18
CA ARG A 61 4.32 45.37 3.05
C ARG A 61 3.83 45.05 4.47
N GLN A 62 2.94 45.86 5.00
CA GLN A 62 2.37 45.63 6.32
C GLN A 62 1.48 44.33 6.33
N ALA A 63 0.68 44.12 5.28
CA ALA A 63 -0.11 42.91 5.14
C ALA A 63 0.78 41.65 5.01
N ILE A 64 1.86 41.73 4.24
CA ILE A 64 2.85 40.64 4.10
C ILE A 64 3.53 40.34 5.46
N ALA A 65 3.95 41.38 6.19
CA ALA A 65 4.54 41.19 7.51
C ALA A 65 3.58 40.58 8.53
N GLU A 66 2.30 40.94 8.47
CA GLU A 66 1.25 40.31 9.32
C GLU A 66 1.00 38.85 8.94
N GLU A 67 1.11 38.50 7.66
CA GLU A 67 0.98 37.14 7.17
C GLU A 67 2.22 36.28 7.55
N GLU A 68 3.43 36.83 7.46
CA GLU A 68 4.66 36.20 7.93
C GLU A 68 4.61 35.95 9.44
N VAL A 69 4.14 36.89 10.25
CA VAL A 69 3.95 36.74 11.70
C VAL A 69 2.91 35.66 12.01
N LYS A 70 1.80 35.59 11.26
CA LYS A 70 0.81 34.52 11.40
C LYS A 70 1.39 33.15 11.05
N THR A 71 2.18 33.07 9.97
CA THR A 71 2.85 31.84 9.56
C THR A 71 3.87 31.38 10.62
N GLU A 72 4.65 32.31 11.18
CA GLU A 72 5.62 32.01 12.25
C GLU A 72 4.94 31.57 13.55
N ILE A 73 3.76 32.13 13.86
CA ILE A 73 2.94 31.70 15.01
C ILE A 73 2.36 30.30 14.77
N VAL A 74 1.85 30.03 13.57
CA VAL A 74 1.33 28.70 13.21
C VAL A 74 2.45 27.66 13.23
N GLU A 75 3.63 27.97 12.68
CA GLU A 75 4.79 27.09 12.76
C GLU A 75 5.26 26.84 14.20
N LYS A 76 5.21 27.85 15.07
CA LYS A 76 5.54 27.67 16.50
C LYS A 76 4.50 26.84 17.24
N ILE A 77 3.22 27.03 16.95
CA ILE A 77 2.14 26.21 17.54
C ILE A 77 2.25 24.75 17.04
N GLU A 78 2.46 24.53 15.74
CA GLU A 78 2.71 23.21 15.19
C GLU A 78 4.01 22.58 15.74
N ALA A 79 5.06 23.37 16.01
CA ALA A 79 6.28 22.88 16.62
C ALA A 79 6.14 22.58 18.11
N GLU A 80 5.23 23.25 18.83
CA GLU A 80 4.89 22.94 20.22
C GLU A 80 3.91 21.75 20.33
N GLU A 81 3.00 21.58 19.38
CA GLU A 81 2.18 20.36 19.24
C GLU A 81 3.04 19.15 18.83
N ARG A 82 4.07 19.34 18.01
CA ARG A 82 5.10 18.31 17.70
C ARG A 82 5.99 17.96 18.89
N LYS A 83 6.03 18.75 19.95
CA LYS A 83 6.74 18.41 21.20
C LYS A 83 5.99 17.44 22.09
N LYS A 84 4.67 17.25 21.88
CA LYS A 84 3.95 16.13 22.49
C LYS A 84 4.11 14.95 21.53
N PRO A 85 4.77 13.88 21.97
CA PRO A 85 4.94 12.72 21.09
C PRO A 85 3.55 12.25 20.65
N THR A 86 3.40 12.02 19.36
CA THR A 86 2.17 11.44 18.81
C THR A 86 1.97 10.03 19.36
N MET A 87 0.73 9.53 19.34
CA MET A 87 0.43 8.15 19.75
C MET A 87 1.38 7.13 19.07
N ASN A 88 1.72 7.34 17.82
CA ASN A 88 2.63 6.49 17.08
C ASN A 88 4.10 6.63 17.55
N GLU A 89 4.53 7.84 17.89
CA GLU A 89 5.88 8.06 18.43
C GLU A 89 6.02 7.44 19.83
N ILE A 90 4.97 7.51 20.66
CA ILE A 90 4.95 6.84 21.96
C ILE A 90 5.03 5.32 21.79
N ARG A 91 4.24 4.75 20.86
CA ARG A 91 4.24 3.31 20.58
C ARG A 91 5.57 2.78 20.02
N ASN A 92 6.37 3.67 19.41
CA ASN A 92 7.72 3.36 18.90
C ASN A 92 8.82 3.69 19.90
N SER A 93 8.49 4.32 21.02
CA SER A 93 9.49 4.63 22.03
C SER A 93 10.01 3.34 22.69
N LYS A 94 11.29 3.36 23.05
CA LYS A 94 11.91 2.21 23.72
C LYS A 94 11.20 1.90 25.04
N GLU A 95 10.78 2.94 25.77
CA GLU A 95 10.04 2.81 27.03
C GLU A 95 8.72 2.06 26.83
N TYR A 96 7.97 2.37 25.76
CA TYR A 96 6.72 1.68 25.46
C TYR A 96 6.95 0.23 25.00
N ILE A 97 7.96 -0.03 24.20
CA ILE A 97 8.33 -1.38 23.75
C ILE A 97 8.75 -2.24 24.94
N ASP A 98 9.54 -1.69 25.87
CA ASP A 98 9.96 -2.39 27.08
C ASP A 98 8.77 -2.63 28.04
N ALA A 99 7.90 -1.63 28.24
CA ALA A 99 6.67 -1.78 29.00
C ALA A 99 5.71 -2.80 28.37
N PHE A 100 5.61 -2.83 27.05
CA PHE A 100 4.81 -3.82 26.34
C PHE A 100 5.42 -5.23 26.45
N ALA A 101 6.73 -5.37 26.41
CA ALA A 101 7.40 -6.63 26.67
C ALA A 101 7.15 -7.13 28.10
N GLU A 102 7.11 -6.21 29.09
CA GLU A 102 6.77 -6.54 30.46
C GLU A 102 5.27 -6.89 30.63
N TYR A 103 4.37 -6.17 29.93
CA TYR A 103 2.94 -6.54 29.85
C TYR A 103 2.77 -7.96 29.32
N ILE A 104 3.51 -8.33 28.26
CA ILE A 104 3.48 -9.69 27.72
C ILE A 104 3.89 -10.73 28.78
N LYS A 105 4.86 -10.39 29.64
CA LYS A 105 5.37 -11.30 30.68
C LYS A 105 4.48 -11.39 31.92
N SER A 106 3.96 -10.25 32.37
CA SER A 106 3.27 -10.12 33.67
C SER A 106 1.75 -10.01 33.56
N GLU A 107 1.20 -9.89 32.34
CA GLU A 107 -0.19 -9.52 32.05
C GLU A 107 -0.62 -8.18 32.71
N ASN A 108 0.32 -7.40 33.25
CA ASN A 108 0.06 -6.11 33.86
C ASN A 108 0.24 -4.98 32.83
N ASP A 109 -0.87 -4.39 32.40
CA ASP A 109 -0.90 -3.34 31.38
C ASP A 109 -0.76 -1.91 31.93
N ALA A 110 -0.54 -1.77 33.25
CA ALA A 110 -0.55 -0.48 33.93
C ALA A 110 0.52 0.49 33.38
N GLU A 111 1.73 0.03 33.11
CA GLU A 111 2.81 0.86 32.58
C GLU A 111 2.56 1.26 31.11
N CYS A 112 2.07 0.34 30.29
CA CYS A 112 1.70 0.65 28.91
C CYS A 112 0.61 1.72 28.84
N ARG A 113 -0.40 1.61 29.68
CA ARG A 113 -1.50 2.60 29.76
C ARG A 113 -1.04 3.93 30.30
N ALA A 114 -0.14 3.94 31.28
CA ALA A 114 0.44 5.17 31.83
C ALA A 114 1.22 5.96 30.77
N LEU A 115 1.98 5.29 29.94
CA LEU A 115 2.74 5.90 28.84
C LEU A 115 1.85 6.48 27.75
N LEU A 116 0.71 5.85 27.47
CA LEU A 116 -0.25 6.32 26.47
C LEU A 116 -1.16 7.45 26.99
N SER A 117 -1.11 7.76 28.29
CA SER A 117 -1.99 8.74 28.95
C SER A 117 -3.49 8.45 28.75
N GLU A 118 -3.86 7.19 28.53
CA GLU A 118 -5.24 6.78 28.33
C GLU A 118 -5.85 6.20 29.60
N ASN A 119 -6.97 6.77 30.02
CA ASN A 119 -7.82 6.25 31.12
C ASN A 119 -8.79 5.16 30.63
N ALA A 120 -8.50 4.51 29.49
CA ALA A 120 -9.41 3.54 28.90
C ALA A 120 -9.43 2.24 29.72
N THR A 121 -10.46 2.05 30.49
CA THR A 121 -10.71 0.83 31.29
C THR A 121 -11.12 -0.37 30.41
N ASN A 122 -11.47 -0.15 29.15
CA ASN A 122 -11.96 -1.16 28.20
C ASN A 122 -11.22 -1.04 26.87
N GLY A 123 -10.27 -1.92 26.63
CA GLY A 123 -9.55 -2.04 25.37
C GLY A 123 -8.25 -2.82 25.53
N THR A 124 -7.84 -3.51 24.50
CA THR A 124 -6.51 -4.15 24.41
C THR A 124 -5.45 -3.08 24.28
N VAL A 125 -4.32 -3.26 24.95
CA VAL A 125 -3.15 -2.38 24.81
C VAL A 125 -2.70 -2.36 23.34
N PRO A 126 -2.49 -1.19 22.71
CA PRO A 126 -2.07 -1.10 21.33
C PRO A 126 -0.72 -1.80 21.11
N ILE A 127 -0.62 -2.55 20.03
CA ILE A 127 0.63 -3.22 19.64
C ILE A 127 1.65 -2.16 19.20
N PRO A 128 2.94 -2.26 19.62
CA PRO A 128 3.99 -1.37 19.15
C PRO A 128 4.09 -1.35 17.61
N GLU A 129 4.38 -0.19 17.03
CA GLU A 129 4.41 -0.03 15.56
C GLU A 129 5.52 -0.86 14.92
N LEU A 130 6.64 -1.04 15.62
CA LEU A 130 7.72 -1.93 15.20
C LEU A 130 7.23 -3.34 14.88
N VAL A 131 6.32 -3.87 15.72
CA VAL A 131 5.73 -5.20 15.54
C VAL A 131 4.75 -5.22 14.39
N TYR A 132 3.96 -4.15 14.23
CA TYR A 132 3.07 -3.98 13.08
C TYR A 132 3.83 -3.98 11.75
N ASP A 133 4.97 -3.28 11.69
CA ASP A 133 5.84 -3.28 10.50
C ASP A 133 6.41 -4.66 10.19
N ILE A 134 6.77 -5.44 11.21
CA ILE A 134 7.22 -6.83 11.03
C ILE A 134 6.10 -7.67 10.41
N VAL A 135 4.88 -7.57 10.92
CA VAL A 135 3.71 -8.28 10.39
C VAL A 135 3.50 -7.93 8.91
N LYS A 136 3.43 -6.64 8.60
CA LYS A 136 3.25 -6.14 7.23
C LYS A 136 4.35 -6.63 6.29
N THR A 137 5.61 -6.53 6.74
CA THR A 137 6.76 -6.97 5.94
C THR A 137 6.75 -8.47 5.68
N ALA A 138 6.26 -9.30 6.62
CA ALA A 138 6.21 -10.74 6.41
C ALA A 138 5.19 -11.15 5.34
N TRP A 139 4.01 -10.49 5.29
CA TRP A 139 3.03 -10.69 4.21
C TRP A 139 3.59 -10.25 2.85
N GLU A 140 4.40 -9.20 2.81
CA GLU A 140 5.06 -8.73 1.60
C GLU A 140 6.23 -9.62 1.17
N ARG A 141 6.95 -10.23 2.10
CA ARG A 141 8.06 -11.17 1.81
C ARG A 141 7.59 -12.47 1.19
N GLU A 142 6.38 -12.90 1.48
CA GLU A 142 5.81 -14.08 0.84
C GLU A 142 5.31 -13.71 -0.55
N GLY A 143 6.13 -13.95 -1.56
CA GLY A 143 5.90 -13.50 -2.94
C GLY A 143 4.57 -13.95 -3.56
N ILE A 144 3.95 -15.01 -3.03
CA ILE A 144 2.63 -15.47 -3.44
C ILE A 144 1.55 -14.55 -2.87
N ILE A 145 1.58 -14.28 -1.56
CA ILE A 145 0.57 -13.44 -0.88
C ILE A 145 0.64 -11.99 -1.36
N ALA A 146 1.84 -11.49 -1.64
CA ALA A 146 2.04 -10.13 -2.15
C ALA A 146 1.33 -9.88 -3.49
N ARG A 147 1.09 -10.95 -4.27
CA ARG A 147 0.42 -10.88 -5.58
C ARG A 147 -1.07 -11.18 -5.53
N VAL A 148 -1.61 -11.61 -4.40
CA VAL A 148 -3.02 -11.98 -4.25
C VAL A 148 -3.84 -10.79 -3.82
N ARG A 149 -5.00 -10.61 -4.43
CA ARG A 149 -5.97 -9.59 -4.03
C ARG A 149 -6.49 -9.87 -2.63
N LYS A 150 -6.49 -8.83 -1.78
CA LYS A 150 -6.91 -8.90 -0.38
C LYS A 150 -8.28 -8.25 -0.18
N ALA A 151 -9.07 -8.81 0.73
CA ALA A 151 -10.34 -8.27 1.19
C ALA A 151 -10.42 -8.32 2.72
N TYR A 152 -11.21 -7.41 3.32
CA TYR A 152 -11.34 -7.25 4.78
C TYR A 152 -12.80 -7.30 5.22
N ILE A 153 -13.54 -8.28 4.72
CA ILE A 153 -14.97 -8.42 4.96
C ILE A 153 -15.20 -9.37 6.13
N LYS A 154 -15.95 -8.90 7.14
CA LYS A 154 -16.29 -9.71 8.32
C LYS A 154 -17.25 -10.83 7.94
N GLY A 155 -16.91 -12.06 8.33
CA GLY A 155 -17.73 -13.25 8.09
C GLY A 155 -17.35 -14.01 6.81
N ASN A 156 -18.27 -14.86 6.33
CA ASN A 156 -18.10 -15.61 5.10
C ASN A 156 -18.28 -14.68 3.90
N LEU A 157 -17.35 -14.78 2.95
CA LEU A 157 -17.41 -14.01 1.71
C LEU A 157 -17.91 -14.90 0.58
N LYS A 158 -18.98 -14.49 -0.09
CA LYS A 158 -19.48 -15.15 -1.31
C LYS A 158 -19.07 -14.32 -2.52
N VAL A 159 -18.43 -14.97 -3.48
CA VAL A 159 -17.99 -14.35 -4.74
C VAL A 159 -18.73 -15.05 -5.87
N GLY A 160 -19.45 -14.28 -6.69
CA GLY A 160 -20.09 -14.78 -7.91
C GLY A 160 -19.07 -14.88 -9.06
N PHE A 161 -19.22 -15.89 -9.89
CA PHE A 161 -18.46 -16.05 -11.13
C PHE A 161 -19.35 -16.64 -12.23
N GLU A 162 -18.97 -16.39 -13.47
CA GLU A 162 -19.65 -16.95 -14.64
C GLU A 162 -19.06 -18.33 -14.96
N ILE A 163 -19.92 -19.30 -15.21
CA ILE A 163 -19.52 -20.66 -15.56
C ILE A 163 -19.43 -20.80 -17.08
N SER A 164 -20.42 -20.23 -17.78
CA SER A 164 -20.46 -20.21 -19.25
C SER A 164 -21.30 -19.04 -19.73
N GLY A 165 -20.82 -18.42 -20.80
CA GLY A 165 -21.50 -17.37 -21.54
C GLY A 165 -21.20 -17.51 -23.04
N THR A 166 -22.03 -16.94 -23.87
CA THR A 166 -21.81 -16.83 -25.31
C THR A 166 -21.41 -15.38 -25.66
N ASP A 167 -20.52 -15.25 -26.62
CA ASP A 167 -20.09 -13.93 -27.11
C ASP A 167 -21.23 -13.16 -27.77
N ALA A 168 -21.14 -11.84 -27.72
CA ALA A 168 -22.06 -10.96 -28.41
C ALA A 168 -22.02 -11.18 -29.93
N ILE A 169 -23.19 -11.18 -30.58
CA ILE A 169 -23.31 -11.38 -32.02
C ILE A 169 -23.49 -10.03 -32.70
N ILE A 170 -22.74 -9.81 -33.80
CA ILE A 170 -22.99 -8.68 -34.69
C ILE A 170 -24.27 -8.95 -35.47
N HIS A 171 -25.37 -8.26 -35.11
CA HIS A 171 -26.65 -8.41 -35.82
C HIS A 171 -26.69 -7.54 -37.06
N THR A 172 -27.12 -8.15 -38.15
CA THR A 172 -27.39 -7.42 -39.43
C THR A 172 -28.90 -7.18 -39.53
N GLU A 173 -29.30 -5.96 -39.88
CA GLU A 173 -30.72 -5.60 -40.05
C GLU A 173 -31.38 -6.52 -41.11
N GLY A 174 -32.52 -7.14 -40.72
CA GLY A 174 -33.20 -8.13 -41.55
C GLY A 174 -32.65 -9.55 -41.50
N GLY A 175 -31.65 -9.83 -40.67
CA GLY A 175 -31.12 -11.15 -40.38
C GLY A 175 -32.01 -11.99 -39.43
N ALA A 176 -31.56 -13.22 -39.14
CA ALA A 176 -32.25 -14.10 -38.16
C ALA A 176 -32.32 -13.45 -36.76
N ALA A 177 -33.37 -13.74 -36.02
CA ALA A 177 -33.49 -13.30 -34.65
C ALA A 177 -32.33 -13.82 -33.79
N ILE A 178 -31.85 -12.97 -32.86
CA ILE A 178 -30.82 -13.36 -31.89
C ILE A 178 -31.49 -14.26 -30.84
N ASP A 179 -30.96 -15.46 -30.67
CA ASP A 179 -31.42 -16.37 -29.62
C ASP A 179 -30.98 -15.85 -28.25
N PRO A 180 -31.88 -15.76 -27.25
CA PRO A 180 -31.52 -15.33 -25.89
C PRO A 180 -30.67 -16.42 -25.22
N GLU A 181 -29.57 -16.00 -24.61
CA GLU A 181 -28.70 -16.87 -23.86
C GLU A 181 -29.24 -17.14 -22.44
N THR A 182 -28.96 -18.36 -21.94
CA THR A 182 -29.14 -18.70 -20.52
C THR A 182 -27.81 -18.57 -19.79
N LEU A 183 -27.57 -17.44 -19.12
CA LEU A 183 -26.39 -17.20 -18.33
C LEU A 183 -26.31 -18.17 -17.15
N VAL A 184 -25.21 -18.93 -17.06
CA VAL A 184 -24.97 -19.88 -15.96
C VAL A 184 -23.98 -19.27 -14.98
N LEU A 185 -24.46 -18.92 -13.79
CA LEU A 185 -23.68 -18.34 -12.71
C LEU A 185 -23.35 -19.35 -11.61
N GLY A 186 -22.17 -19.24 -11.04
CA GLY A 186 -21.74 -19.95 -9.85
C GLY A 186 -21.41 -18.99 -8.70
N THR A 187 -21.35 -19.50 -7.48
CA THR A 187 -20.91 -18.74 -6.30
C THR A 187 -19.93 -19.56 -5.49
N VAL A 188 -18.73 -19.00 -5.27
CA VAL A 188 -17.74 -19.57 -4.33
C VAL A 188 -17.90 -18.95 -2.97
N GLU A 189 -17.98 -19.77 -1.94
CA GLU A 189 -17.98 -19.32 -0.55
C GLU A 189 -16.59 -19.46 0.07
N LEU A 190 -16.01 -18.33 0.50
CA LEU A 190 -14.75 -18.27 1.20
C LEU A 190 -15.03 -18.26 2.71
N ILE A 191 -14.82 -19.42 3.35
CA ILE A 191 -15.05 -19.61 4.79
C ILE A 191 -13.74 -19.33 5.54
N PRO A 192 -13.72 -18.40 6.52
CA PRO A 192 -12.54 -18.12 7.31
C PRO A 192 -12.06 -19.32 8.12
N GLN A 193 -10.78 -19.59 8.02
CA GLN A 193 -10.10 -20.64 8.78
C GLN A 193 -9.08 -19.99 9.74
N SER A 194 -8.90 -20.59 10.91
CA SER A 194 -7.93 -20.13 11.89
C SER A 194 -6.58 -20.80 11.66
N ILE A 195 -5.58 -20.02 11.26
CA ILE A 195 -4.19 -20.45 11.21
C ILE A 195 -3.56 -20.14 12.56
N LYS A 196 -3.00 -21.16 13.21
CA LYS A 196 -2.47 -21.06 14.56
C LYS A 196 -1.03 -21.59 14.58
N LYS A 197 -0.19 -20.94 15.37
CA LYS A 197 1.18 -21.38 15.67
C LYS A 197 1.45 -21.16 17.15
N ALA A 198 1.89 -22.21 17.81
CA ALA A 198 2.42 -22.13 19.17
C ALA A 198 3.94 -22.29 19.10
N VAL A 199 4.66 -21.53 19.91
CA VAL A 199 6.10 -21.60 20.10
C VAL A 199 6.37 -21.70 21.60
N GLN A 200 7.08 -22.73 22.00
CA GLN A 200 7.55 -22.87 23.37
C GLN A 200 8.93 -22.26 23.50
N LEU A 201 9.11 -21.41 24.50
CA LEU A 201 10.36 -20.72 24.82
C LEU A 201 10.88 -21.23 26.13
N SER A 202 12.20 -21.46 26.24
CA SER A 202 12.82 -21.73 27.53
C SER A 202 12.98 -20.45 28.36
N ASP A 203 13.12 -20.61 29.67
CA ASP A 203 13.37 -19.51 30.61
C ASP A 203 14.60 -18.66 30.21
N GLU A 204 15.62 -19.27 29.60
CA GLU A 204 16.81 -18.55 29.10
C GLU A 204 16.46 -17.53 27.99
N VAL A 205 15.51 -17.86 27.10
CA VAL A 205 15.02 -16.94 26.07
C VAL A 205 14.10 -15.88 26.67
N TYR A 206 13.42 -16.22 27.76
CA TYR A 206 12.59 -15.30 28.52
C TYR A 206 13.40 -14.18 29.20
N ASP A 207 14.67 -14.41 29.48
CA ASP A 207 15.58 -13.39 30.01
C ASP A 207 15.94 -12.30 28.98
N LEU A 208 15.70 -12.54 27.70
CA LEU A 208 15.75 -11.49 26.69
C LEU A 208 14.70 -10.44 26.99
N ARG A 209 15.11 -9.15 26.97
CA ARG A 209 14.26 -8.03 27.35
C ARG A 209 13.96 -7.11 26.17
N GLY A 210 12.82 -6.41 26.26
CA GLY A 210 12.48 -5.34 25.35
C GLY A 210 12.36 -5.75 23.89
N GLU A 211 12.84 -4.90 23.00
CA GLU A 211 12.70 -5.03 21.55
C GLU A 211 13.21 -6.35 20.98
N ALA A 212 14.36 -6.82 21.47
CA ALA A 212 14.97 -8.06 20.95
C ALA A 212 14.09 -9.29 21.18
N PHE A 213 13.46 -9.36 22.36
CA PHE A 213 12.53 -10.43 22.69
C PHE A 213 11.25 -10.39 21.85
N LEU A 214 10.63 -9.22 21.75
CA LEU A 214 9.44 -9.04 20.93
C LEU A 214 9.71 -9.36 19.46
N ARG A 215 10.77 -8.81 18.92
CA ARG A 215 11.17 -9.03 17.52
C ARG A 215 11.38 -10.51 17.20
N TYR A 216 12.09 -11.24 18.07
CA TYR A 216 12.30 -12.68 17.90
C TYR A 216 11.00 -13.46 17.83
N ILE A 217 10.06 -13.24 18.77
CA ILE A 217 8.78 -13.94 18.82
C ILE A 217 7.92 -13.60 17.61
N TYR A 218 7.80 -12.31 17.29
CA TYR A 218 6.94 -11.87 16.20
C TYR A 218 7.47 -12.34 14.84
N ASP A 219 8.76 -12.21 14.59
CA ASP A 219 9.37 -12.66 13.33
C ASP A 219 9.09 -14.15 13.06
N GLU A 220 9.26 -15.00 14.05
CA GLU A 220 9.01 -16.44 13.90
C GLU A 220 7.53 -16.75 13.69
N LEU A 221 6.65 -16.18 14.51
CA LEU A 221 5.20 -16.43 14.43
C LEU A 221 4.63 -15.92 13.11
N VAL A 222 4.93 -14.67 12.75
CA VAL A 222 4.40 -14.03 11.54
C VAL A 222 4.90 -14.74 10.29
N TYR A 223 6.19 -15.03 10.23
CA TYR A 223 6.76 -15.78 9.10
C TYR A 223 6.08 -17.14 8.89
N ARG A 224 5.88 -17.92 9.95
CA ARG A 224 5.24 -19.25 9.85
C ARG A 224 3.78 -19.17 9.51
N ILE A 225 3.04 -18.20 10.03
CA ILE A 225 1.63 -17.99 9.71
C ILE A 225 1.46 -17.56 8.26
N ALA A 226 2.24 -16.60 7.78
CA ALA A 226 2.22 -16.14 6.40
C ALA A 226 2.57 -17.30 5.43
N LYS A 227 3.63 -18.04 5.71
CA LYS A 227 4.00 -19.21 4.92
C LYS A 227 2.87 -20.26 4.85
N LYS A 228 2.24 -20.55 6.00
CA LYS A 228 1.13 -21.53 6.02
C LYS A 228 -0.07 -21.04 5.24
N ALA A 229 -0.36 -19.74 5.25
CA ALA A 229 -1.41 -19.15 4.43
C ALA A 229 -1.11 -19.33 2.93
N ALA A 230 0.11 -19.00 2.49
CA ALA A 230 0.55 -19.23 1.11
C ALA A 230 0.46 -20.70 0.71
N ASP A 231 0.96 -21.61 1.54
CA ASP A 231 0.92 -23.05 1.29
C ASP A 231 -0.53 -23.56 1.17
N THR A 232 -1.43 -23.03 2.00
CA THR A 232 -2.86 -23.42 1.97
C THR A 232 -3.56 -22.92 0.70
N LEU A 233 -3.24 -21.68 0.26
CA LEU A 233 -3.77 -21.15 -1.00
C LEU A 233 -3.30 -21.99 -2.19
N VAL A 234 -2.00 -22.25 -2.27
CA VAL A 234 -1.41 -23.08 -3.34
C VAL A 234 -2.02 -24.46 -3.37
N ALA A 235 -2.23 -25.10 -2.19
CA ALA A 235 -2.88 -26.39 -2.11
C ALA A 235 -4.33 -26.35 -2.61
N LYS A 236 -5.09 -25.28 -2.32
CA LYS A 236 -6.46 -25.09 -2.83
C LYS A 236 -6.49 -24.95 -4.35
N ILE A 237 -5.55 -24.20 -4.95
CA ILE A 237 -5.41 -24.08 -6.40
C ILE A 237 -5.04 -25.45 -7.01
N ALA A 238 -4.05 -26.15 -6.43
CA ALA A 238 -3.56 -27.44 -6.91
C ALA A 238 -4.62 -28.55 -6.90
N THR A 239 -5.52 -28.52 -5.91
CA THR A 239 -6.60 -29.53 -5.73
C THR A 239 -7.92 -29.12 -6.36
N ALA A 240 -8.02 -27.93 -6.97
CA ALA A 240 -9.24 -27.52 -7.67
C ALA A 240 -9.61 -28.49 -8.80
N GLY A 241 -10.90 -28.71 -8.98
CA GLY A 241 -11.45 -29.52 -10.08
C GLY A 241 -11.16 -28.87 -11.43
N THR A 242 -11.14 -29.65 -12.50
CA THR A 242 -10.87 -29.15 -13.85
C THR A 242 -12.04 -28.39 -14.48
N ALA A 243 -13.25 -28.65 -14.06
CA ALA A 243 -14.47 -28.00 -14.55
C ALA A 243 -15.10 -27.14 -13.44
N SER A 244 -15.61 -25.98 -13.82
CA SER A 244 -16.41 -25.14 -12.93
C SER A 244 -17.76 -25.77 -12.60
N THR A 245 -18.20 -25.62 -11.36
CA THR A 245 -19.51 -26.03 -10.87
C THR A 245 -20.21 -24.81 -10.26
N THR A 246 -21.48 -24.93 -9.89
CA THR A 246 -22.22 -23.82 -9.25
C THR A 246 -21.63 -23.34 -7.92
N THR A 247 -20.73 -24.13 -7.31
CA THR A 247 -20.14 -23.84 -5.98
C THR A 247 -18.61 -23.79 -5.98
N ALA A 248 -17.95 -24.08 -7.09
CA ALA A 248 -16.49 -24.11 -7.18
C ALA A 248 -16.01 -23.69 -8.58
N VAL A 249 -14.96 -22.90 -8.61
CA VAL A 249 -14.26 -22.52 -9.83
C VAL A 249 -13.37 -23.66 -10.29
N GLY A 250 -13.48 -24.03 -11.57
CA GLY A 250 -12.60 -25.01 -12.22
C GLY A 250 -11.24 -24.40 -12.60
N VAL A 251 -10.21 -25.22 -12.46
CA VAL A 251 -8.84 -24.90 -12.88
C VAL A 251 -8.43 -25.93 -13.95
N PRO A 252 -8.25 -25.54 -15.23
CA PRO A 252 -7.76 -26.40 -16.28
C PRO A 252 -6.50 -27.15 -15.90
N ALA A 253 -6.31 -28.35 -16.42
CA ALA A 253 -5.13 -29.14 -16.12
C ALA A 253 -4.48 -29.72 -17.38
N ILE A 254 -3.17 -29.63 -17.43
CA ILE A 254 -2.32 -30.29 -18.44
C ILE A 254 -1.59 -31.43 -17.77
N VAL A 255 -1.64 -32.62 -18.38
CA VAL A 255 -0.88 -33.78 -17.91
C VAL A 255 0.49 -33.79 -18.55
N SER A 256 1.55 -33.76 -17.76
CA SER A 256 2.94 -33.86 -18.23
C SER A 256 3.83 -34.55 -17.21
N THR A 257 4.59 -35.53 -17.65
CA THR A 257 5.53 -36.29 -16.83
C THR A 257 6.97 -35.77 -16.95
N THR A 258 7.21 -34.76 -17.79
CA THR A 258 8.53 -34.20 -18.08
C THR A 258 8.53 -32.69 -18.04
N ALA A 259 9.67 -32.10 -17.72
CA ALA A 259 9.91 -30.64 -17.81
C ALA A 259 10.20 -30.24 -19.27
N SER A 260 9.17 -30.17 -20.09
CA SER A 260 9.26 -29.78 -21.52
C SER A 260 9.42 -28.25 -21.64
N LEU A 261 10.27 -27.78 -22.56
CA LEU A 261 10.53 -26.35 -22.77
C LEU A 261 9.30 -25.56 -23.25
N GLY A 262 8.39 -26.19 -23.99
CA GLY A 262 7.14 -25.56 -24.45
C GLY A 262 5.95 -25.71 -23.51
N LEU A 263 6.14 -26.28 -22.32
CA LEU A 263 5.04 -26.59 -21.40
C LEU A 263 4.39 -25.32 -20.82
N VAL A 264 5.20 -24.30 -20.54
CA VAL A 264 4.71 -23.02 -20.02
C VAL A 264 3.89 -22.28 -21.09
N ALA A 265 4.35 -22.26 -22.33
CA ALA A 265 3.59 -21.70 -23.45
C ALA A 265 2.25 -22.41 -23.64
N SER A 266 2.23 -23.74 -23.53
CA SER A 266 0.99 -24.53 -23.57
C SER A 266 0.06 -24.24 -22.40
N ALA A 267 0.59 -23.92 -21.22
CA ALA A 267 -0.21 -23.50 -20.07
C ALA A 267 -0.81 -22.10 -20.27
N ILE A 268 -0.02 -21.16 -20.76
CA ILE A 268 -0.48 -19.79 -21.05
C ILE A 268 -1.65 -19.80 -22.06
N SER A 269 -1.63 -20.67 -23.06
CA SER A 269 -2.70 -20.77 -24.06
C SER A 269 -4.06 -21.22 -23.51
N GLN A 270 -4.13 -21.71 -22.26
CA GLN A 270 -5.36 -22.10 -21.58
C GLN A 270 -5.84 -21.08 -20.55
N LEU A 271 -5.07 -20.03 -20.32
CA LEU A 271 -5.49 -18.94 -19.43
C LEU A 271 -6.51 -18.05 -20.14
N SER A 272 -7.37 -17.40 -19.35
CA SER A 272 -8.25 -16.34 -19.82
C SER A 272 -7.41 -15.11 -20.27
N ASP A 273 -7.91 -14.38 -21.25
CA ASP A 273 -7.31 -13.11 -21.70
C ASP A 273 -7.28 -12.05 -20.59
N GLU A 274 -8.11 -12.20 -19.56
CA GLU A 274 -8.15 -11.31 -18.39
C GLU A 274 -7.00 -11.56 -17.40
N ALA A 275 -6.25 -12.66 -17.55
CA ALA A 275 -5.08 -12.96 -16.72
C ALA A 275 -3.83 -12.23 -17.23
N GLU A 276 -3.75 -10.93 -16.93
CA GLU A 276 -2.72 -10.03 -17.46
C GLU A 276 -1.32 -10.25 -16.87
N ASN A 277 -1.21 -10.74 -15.62
CA ASN A 277 0.04 -10.86 -14.87
C ASN A 277 0.35 -12.29 -14.42
N PRO A 278 0.42 -13.27 -15.33
CA PRO A 278 0.64 -14.64 -14.95
C PRO A 278 2.00 -14.84 -14.28
N ALA A 279 2.04 -15.76 -13.31
CA ALA A 279 3.24 -16.20 -12.62
C ALA A 279 3.29 -17.72 -12.57
N ILE A 280 4.49 -18.27 -12.40
CA ILE A 280 4.70 -19.71 -12.30
C ILE A 280 4.96 -20.06 -10.85
N ILE A 281 4.21 -21.01 -10.28
CA ILE A 281 4.44 -21.52 -8.92
C ILE A 281 4.97 -22.95 -9.03
N MET A 282 6.13 -23.20 -8.47
CA MET A 282 6.74 -24.54 -8.50
C MET A 282 7.72 -24.75 -7.34
N ASN A 283 8.11 -26.01 -7.16
CA ASN A 283 9.21 -26.37 -6.25
C ASN A 283 10.59 -26.06 -6.89
N LYS A 284 11.61 -25.72 -6.11
CA LYS A 284 12.98 -25.48 -6.57
C LYS A 284 13.59 -26.66 -7.31
N ALA A 285 13.27 -27.90 -6.89
CA ALA A 285 13.74 -29.09 -7.60
C ALA A 285 13.13 -29.24 -9.01
N THR A 286 11.86 -28.82 -9.18
CA THR A 286 11.20 -28.76 -10.50
C THR A 286 11.85 -27.69 -11.38
N TRP A 287 12.16 -26.52 -10.83
CA TRP A 287 12.90 -25.47 -11.54
C TRP A 287 14.26 -25.99 -12.05
N ALA A 288 15.00 -26.72 -11.20
CA ALA A 288 16.27 -27.32 -11.60
C ALA A 288 16.11 -28.33 -12.75
N ALA A 289 15.00 -29.09 -12.78
CA ALA A 289 14.71 -30.01 -13.88
C ALA A 289 14.49 -29.28 -15.21
N PHE A 290 13.77 -28.14 -15.22
CA PHE A 290 13.64 -27.29 -16.41
C PHE A 290 14.98 -26.73 -16.88
N LYS A 291 15.81 -26.23 -15.97
CA LYS A 291 17.15 -25.74 -16.33
C LYS A 291 18.06 -26.86 -16.86
N SER A 292 17.97 -28.05 -16.30
CA SER A 292 18.70 -29.22 -16.85
C SER A 292 18.21 -29.58 -18.27
N ALA A 293 16.89 -29.54 -18.51
CA ALA A 293 16.34 -29.77 -19.86
C ALA A 293 16.80 -28.68 -20.85
N GLN A 294 16.85 -27.42 -20.41
CA GLN A 294 17.38 -26.32 -21.20
C GLN A 294 18.85 -26.51 -21.59
N TYR A 295 19.70 -26.91 -20.65
CA TYR A 295 21.11 -27.19 -20.92
C TYR A 295 21.30 -28.40 -21.87
N ALA A 296 20.51 -29.44 -21.68
CA ALA A 296 20.55 -30.62 -22.54
C ALA A 296 20.11 -30.34 -23.98
N ALA A 297 19.18 -29.42 -24.19
CA ALA A 297 18.72 -29.03 -25.51
C ALA A 297 19.70 -28.12 -26.27
N SER A 298 20.73 -27.59 -25.59
CA SER A 298 21.70 -26.63 -26.14
C SER A 298 21.04 -25.40 -26.77
N TYR A 299 19.87 -25.01 -26.29
CA TYR A 299 19.05 -23.96 -26.87
C TYR A 299 18.90 -22.76 -25.89
N PRO A 300 19.12 -21.51 -26.37
CA PRO A 300 19.15 -20.34 -25.49
C PRO A 300 17.75 -19.84 -25.06
N VAL A 301 16.68 -20.60 -25.29
CA VAL A 301 15.32 -20.18 -24.93
C VAL A 301 15.08 -20.32 -23.45
N ASP A 302 14.47 -19.30 -22.83
CA ASP A 302 14.00 -19.36 -21.46
C ASP A 302 12.76 -20.27 -21.36
N PRO A 303 12.80 -21.39 -20.59
CA PRO A 303 11.66 -22.29 -20.47
C PRO A 303 10.48 -21.68 -19.73
N PHE A 304 10.64 -20.47 -19.16
CA PHE A 304 9.64 -19.77 -18.36
C PHE A 304 8.99 -18.59 -19.09
N GLU A 305 9.36 -18.37 -20.36
CA GLU A 305 8.79 -17.30 -21.22
C GLU A 305 8.86 -15.90 -20.59
N GLY A 306 9.88 -15.65 -19.75
CA GLY A 306 10.04 -14.38 -19.01
C GLY A 306 9.09 -14.19 -17.83
N LEU A 307 8.25 -15.17 -17.52
CA LEU A 307 7.32 -15.09 -16.38
C LEU A 307 8.06 -15.19 -15.04
N PRO A 308 7.61 -14.47 -14.01
CA PRO A 308 8.16 -14.58 -12.68
C PRO A 308 7.89 -15.96 -12.07
N VAL A 309 8.94 -16.58 -11.51
CA VAL A 309 8.85 -17.89 -10.87
C VAL A 309 8.79 -17.70 -9.35
N LEU A 310 7.71 -18.20 -8.74
CA LEU A 310 7.47 -18.19 -7.31
C LEU A 310 7.73 -19.60 -6.76
N PHE A 311 8.59 -19.70 -5.76
CA PHE A 311 8.92 -20.97 -5.17
C PHE A 311 8.03 -21.30 -3.98
N ASN A 312 7.39 -22.47 -4.04
CA ASN A 312 6.62 -23.00 -2.94
C ASN A 312 6.86 -24.50 -2.76
N ASN A 313 7.21 -24.88 -1.52
CA ASN A 313 7.52 -26.27 -1.20
C ASN A 313 6.28 -27.13 -0.86
N SER A 314 5.08 -26.55 -0.85
CA SER A 314 3.84 -27.32 -0.69
C SER A 314 3.49 -28.12 -1.95
N LEU A 315 4.00 -27.69 -3.12
CA LEU A 315 3.92 -28.47 -4.35
C LEU A 315 4.99 -29.55 -4.36
N HIS A 316 4.60 -30.72 -4.78
CA HIS A 316 5.55 -31.82 -5.02
C HIS A 316 6.54 -31.43 -6.12
N SER A 317 7.78 -31.88 -5.99
CA SER A 317 8.71 -31.77 -7.12
C SER A 317 8.28 -32.73 -8.24
N LEU A 318 8.66 -32.44 -9.48
CA LEU A 318 8.38 -33.31 -10.62
C LEU A 318 8.77 -34.78 -10.39
N THR A 319 9.90 -35.00 -9.69
CA THR A 319 10.39 -36.36 -9.36
C THR A 319 9.58 -37.03 -8.25
N ALA A 320 9.12 -36.26 -7.24
CA ALA A 320 8.37 -36.80 -6.10
C ALA A 320 6.87 -36.88 -6.35
N ALA A 321 6.36 -36.18 -7.34
CA ALA A 321 4.94 -36.19 -7.70
C ALA A 321 4.51 -37.60 -8.18
N THR A 322 3.33 -38.02 -7.77
CA THR A 322 2.65 -39.24 -8.24
C THR A 322 1.57 -38.87 -9.27
N THR A 323 1.00 -39.89 -9.94
CA THR A 323 -0.06 -39.67 -10.93
C THR A 323 -1.24 -38.92 -10.33
N GLY A 324 -1.60 -37.80 -10.95
CA GLY A 324 -2.65 -36.88 -10.49
C GLY A 324 -2.21 -35.72 -9.63
N ASP A 325 -0.97 -35.76 -9.10
CA ASP A 325 -0.43 -34.65 -8.31
C ASP A 325 -0.06 -33.45 -9.18
N THR A 326 -0.41 -32.25 -8.70
CA THR A 326 0.02 -30.99 -9.32
C THR A 326 1.44 -30.66 -8.88
N TRP A 327 2.35 -30.51 -9.84
CA TRP A 327 3.75 -30.18 -9.58
C TRP A 327 4.17 -28.79 -10.05
N MET A 328 3.32 -28.13 -10.86
CA MET A 328 3.50 -26.73 -11.27
C MET A 328 2.14 -26.10 -11.49
N ILE A 329 2.03 -24.82 -11.22
CA ILE A 329 0.85 -23.98 -11.47
C ILE A 329 1.29 -22.78 -12.26
N VAL A 330 0.55 -22.44 -13.31
CA VAL A 330 0.74 -21.21 -14.10
C VAL A 330 -0.54 -20.41 -14.00
N GLY A 331 -0.47 -19.14 -13.69
CA GLY A 331 -1.66 -18.29 -13.65
C GLY A 331 -1.48 -16.97 -12.94
N ASP A 332 -2.54 -16.18 -12.97
CA ASP A 332 -2.58 -14.85 -12.38
C ASP A 332 -3.19 -14.90 -10.96
N LEU A 333 -2.37 -14.57 -9.97
CA LEU A 333 -2.77 -14.58 -8.57
C LEU A 333 -3.69 -13.40 -8.21
N ASP A 334 -3.53 -12.25 -8.87
CA ASP A 334 -4.34 -11.06 -8.60
C ASP A 334 -5.76 -11.22 -9.14
N HIS A 335 -5.88 -11.73 -10.36
CA HIS A 335 -7.19 -12.00 -10.97
C HIS A 335 -7.87 -13.23 -10.36
N GLY A 336 -7.13 -14.32 -10.24
CA GLY A 336 -7.67 -15.65 -9.96
C GLY A 336 -7.89 -16.01 -8.51
N ALA A 337 -7.17 -15.39 -7.58
CA ALA A 337 -7.21 -15.72 -6.16
C ALA A 337 -7.67 -14.54 -5.30
N LEU A 338 -8.37 -14.86 -4.23
CA LEU A 338 -8.80 -13.89 -3.24
C LEU A 338 -8.49 -14.38 -1.83
N MET A 339 -7.89 -13.50 -1.02
CA MET A 339 -7.69 -13.71 0.41
C MET A 339 -8.52 -12.69 1.20
N ASN A 340 -9.39 -13.18 2.09
CA ASN A 340 -10.17 -12.32 2.98
C ASN A 340 -9.68 -12.45 4.41
N PHE A 341 -9.39 -11.31 5.05
CA PHE A 341 -8.96 -11.17 6.44
C PHE A 341 -10.10 -10.55 7.29
N PRO A 342 -11.03 -11.34 7.83
CA PRO A 342 -12.23 -10.84 8.50
C PRO A 342 -11.93 -10.08 9.81
N ALA A 343 -10.76 -10.31 10.42
CA ALA A 343 -10.29 -9.64 11.64
C ALA A 343 -9.16 -8.63 11.37
N GLY A 344 -8.89 -8.31 10.09
CA GLY A 344 -7.71 -7.57 9.67
C GLY A 344 -6.49 -8.47 9.47
N GLU A 345 -5.38 -7.89 9.05
CA GLU A 345 -4.10 -8.62 8.86
C GLU A 345 -3.37 -8.86 10.19
N ASP A 346 -3.88 -8.35 11.30
CA ASP A 346 -3.25 -8.45 12.60
C ASP A 346 -3.27 -9.88 13.14
N ILE A 347 -2.14 -10.30 13.69
CA ILE A 347 -2.01 -11.59 14.36
C ILE A 347 -2.29 -11.41 15.84
N THR A 348 -3.28 -12.13 16.35
CA THR A 348 -3.54 -12.14 17.79
C THR A 348 -2.51 -13.04 18.46
N ILE A 349 -1.71 -12.47 19.38
CA ILE A 349 -0.73 -13.20 20.17
C ILE A 349 -1.24 -13.32 21.61
N LYS A 350 -1.09 -14.52 22.16
CA LYS A 350 -1.37 -14.83 23.55
C LYS A 350 -0.20 -15.57 24.16
N PHE A 351 0.05 -15.32 25.44
CA PHE A 351 1.10 -15.97 26.23
C PHE A 351 0.45 -16.87 27.26
N ASP A 352 1.02 -18.05 27.45
CA ASP A 352 0.62 -19.00 28.49
C ASP A 352 1.88 -19.41 29.26
N ASP A 353 1.98 -18.91 30.48
CA ASP A 353 3.04 -19.22 31.46
C ASP A 353 2.62 -20.25 32.50
N VAL A 354 1.36 -20.69 32.48
CA VAL A 354 0.78 -21.58 33.49
C VAL A 354 0.84 -23.04 33.08
N THR A 355 0.49 -23.36 31.84
CA THR A 355 0.31 -24.74 31.38
C THR A 355 1.63 -25.56 31.44
N TYR A 356 2.74 -24.94 31.08
CA TYR A 356 4.06 -25.62 31.01
C TYR A 356 5.02 -25.17 32.10
N LYS A 357 4.55 -24.51 33.16
CA LYS A 357 5.38 -24.00 34.25
C LYS A 357 6.25 -25.08 34.95
N LYS A 358 5.82 -26.34 34.95
CA LYS A 358 6.60 -27.46 35.53
C LYS A 358 7.78 -27.90 34.65
N GLN A 359 7.86 -27.39 33.43
CA GLN A 359 8.88 -27.73 32.44
C GLN A 359 9.80 -26.52 32.14
N ASP A 360 9.66 -25.45 32.90
CA ASP A 360 10.38 -24.17 32.71
C ASP A 360 10.23 -23.62 31.28
N LEU A 361 8.99 -23.76 30.71
CA LEU A 361 8.65 -23.32 29.36
C LEU A 361 7.46 -22.36 29.38
N ILE A 362 7.55 -21.31 28.58
CA ILE A 362 6.48 -20.36 28.27
C ILE A 362 5.97 -20.67 26.85
N GLU A 363 4.66 -20.76 26.68
CA GLU A 363 4.05 -20.96 25.37
C GLU A 363 3.53 -19.64 24.83
N VAL A 364 4.00 -19.25 23.63
CA VAL A 364 3.52 -18.10 22.88
C VAL A 364 2.67 -18.56 21.72
N PHE A 365 1.43 -18.13 21.68
CA PHE A 365 0.42 -18.59 20.74
C PHE A 365 -0.01 -17.47 19.80
N GLY A 366 0.31 -17.63 18.50
CA GLY A 366 -0.15 -16.73 17.44
C GLY A 366 -1.37 -17.32 16.71
N ARG A 367 -2.34 -16.47 16.41
CA ARG A 367 -3.55 -16.83 15.66
C ARG A 367 -3.91 -15.77 14.63
N GLN A 368 -4.28 -16.23 13.42
CA GLN A 368 -4.81 -15.41 12.35
C GLN A 368 -6.03 -16.07 11.72
N PHE A 369 -7.05 -15.27 11.41
CA PHE A 369 -8.21 -15.73 10.63
C PHE A 369 -8.06 -15.31 9.18
N VAL A 370 -8.10 -16.26 8.27
CA VAL A 370 -8.04 -16.00 6.83
C VAL A 370 -8.95 -16.93 6.07
N ALA A 371 -9.69 -16.38 5.11
CA ALA A 371 -10.41 -17.15 4.10
C ALA A 371 -9.68 -16.97 2.77
N MET A 372 -9.53 -18.03 2.01
CA MET A 372 -8.84 -17.96 0.73
C MET A 372 -9.44 -18.96 -0.26
N GLY A 373 -9.35 -18.64 -1.54
CA GLY A 373 -9.81 -19.54 -2.60
C GLY A 373 -9.61 -18.99 -3.99
N VAL A 374 -9.93 -19.82 -4.98
CA VAL A 374 -9.97 -19.44 -6.39
C VAL A 374 -11.33 -18.82 -6.67
N VAL A 375 -11.35 -17.66 -7.34
CA VAL A 375 -12.56 -16.86 -7.56
C VAL A 375 -12.86 -16.59 -9.03
N ALA A 376 -11.86 -16.72 -9.92
CA ALA A 376 -12.07 -16.54 -11.36
C ALA A 376 -11.75 -17.81 -12.14
N PRO A 377 -12.61 -18.18 -13.11
CA PRO A 377 -12.36 -19.34 -13.97
C PRO A 377 -11.19 -19.05 -14.93
N GLN A 378 -10.48 -20.11 -15.33
CA GLN A 378 -9.34 -20.04 -16.26
C GLN A 378 -8.23 -19.05 -15.89
N ALA A 379 -8.19 -18.58 -14.63
CA ALA A 379 -7.10 -17.75 -14.13
C ALA A 379 -5.85 -18.55 -13.77
N PHE A 380 -5.97 -19.87 -13.62
CA PHE A 380 -4.87 -20.78 -13.32
C PHE A 380 -4.94 -22.01 -14.23
N VAL A 381 -3.79 -22.62 -14.46
CA VAL A 381 -3.62 -23.91 -15.11
C VAL A 381 -2.74 -24.79 -14.23
N ASN A 382 -3.24 -25.96 -13.87
CA ASN A 382 -2.51 -26.95 -13.09
C ASN A 382 -1.77 -27.92 -14.01
N ILE A 383 -0.48 -28.09 -13.78
CA ILE A 383 0.32 -29.12 -14.47
C ILE A 383 0.43 -30.33 -13.56
N LYS A 384 -0.19 -31.44 -13.99
CA LYS A 384 -0.29 -32.69 -13.23
C LYS A 384 0.61 -33.76 -13.83
N LYS A 385 1.01 -34.70 -13.00
CA LYS A 385 1.76 -35.88 -13.44
C LYS A 385 0.87 -37.02 -13.87
#